data_e2abffab696a1eaad9987306a6a788df
#
_entry.id   e2abffab696a1eaad9987306a6a788df
#
_cell.length_a   1.000
_cell.length_b   1.000
_cell.length_c   1.000
_cell.angle_alpha   90.00
_cell.angle_beta   90.00
_cell.angle_gamma   90.00
#
_symmetry.space_group_name_H-M   'P 1'
#
loop_
_entity.id
_entity.type
_entity.pdbx_description
1 polymer ?
#
loop_
_entity_poly.entity_id
_entity_poly.type
_entity_poly.pdbx_seq_one_letter_code
_entity_poly.pdbx_strand_id
1 'polypeptide(L)'
;ATRAQYLIMAVLGAALASFFVGGFATWDSSLLEQNLSPLSGGLGFWPVFAIFFPAVTGFTQGVNMSGDLEDPARSLPLGTFLAVGISTVVYAGAIVLMAGALPGSELAADYGAMESIAAHPGLIHAGLLAATASSALASFLGAPRILQALARDRVFTSLSPFAAGAAASGNPRRAVLLTGLIAFATIAAGGLNAIARVVSMFFLISYGLLNYATYVEATANSPSFRPRFRFFHARASLVGALVCAGVMVVIDAVAGVLAVAVLAAIYQYVRRTAVPAEWRDSRRAYRFRRVKDGLRELDTEPESPVDWQPHILVFTRKEKRRDRVLRFASWITGGSGMISAVQLIEGEGTSESVLRLREEAEAELREEIRERDLEVYPLVVGASDLRTGAATLVQSWGLGPIHSNTVFLNWREETAKS
;
A
#
# COMPACT_ATOMS: atom_id res chain seq x y z
N ALA A 1 -0.17 -29.84 8.44
CA ALA A 1 0.24 -29.10 7.23
C ALA A 1 1.70 -29.39 6.87
N THR A 2 2.65 -29.23 7.78
CA THR A 2 4.10 -29.32 7.51
C THR A 2 4.58 -30.67 6.95
N ARG A 3 4.10 -31.80 7.48
CA ARG A 3 4.49 -33.13 6.99
C ARG A 3 4.03 -33.40 5.56
N ALA A 4 2.84 -32.95 5.18
CA ALA A 4 2.34 -33.09 3.82
C ALA A 4 3.17 -32.26 2.83
N GLN A 5 3.63 -31.06 3.23
CA GLN A 5 4.49 -30.22 2.38
C GLN A 5 5.84 -30.86 2.09
N TYR A 6 6.47 -31.53 3.08
CA TYR A 6 7.71 -32.27 2.84
C TYR A 6 7.53 -33.44 1.87
N LEU A 7 6.41 -34.14 1.96
CA LEU A 7 6.08 -35.22 1.01
C LEU A 7 5.91 -34.64 -0.41
N ILE A 8 5.15 -33.57 -0.57
CA ILE A 8 4.97 -32.88 -1.84
C ILE A 8 6.31 -32.41 -2.42
N MET A 9 7.17 -31.82 -1.61
CA MET A 9 8.52 -31.43 -2.04
C MET A 9 9.37 -32.60 -2.48
N ALA A 10 9.30 -33.74 -1.79
CA ALA A 10 10.03 -34.96 -2.18
C ALA A 10 9.52 -35.48 -3.53
N VAL A 11 8.21 -35.57 -3.74
CA VAL A 11 7.60 -36.00 -5.02
C VAL A 11 7.98 -35.00 -6.14
N LEU A 12 7.92 -33.70 -5.90
CA LEU A 12 8.38 -32.66 -6.86
C LEU A 12 9.87 -32.85 -7.21
N GLY A 13 10.71 -33.04 -6.20
CA GLY A 13 12.14 -33.27 -6.40
C GLY A 13 12.41 -34.50 -7.23
N ALA A 14 11.68 -35.60 -6.99
CA ALA A 14 11.77 -36.82 -7.77
C ALA A 14 11.30 -36.62 -9.22
N ALA A 15 10.21 -35.89 -9.43
CA ALA A 15 9.71 -35.55 -10.77
C ALA A 15 10.72 -34.70 -11.56
N LEU A 16 11.29 -33.67 -10.95
CA LEU A 16 12.32 -32.82 -11.57
C LEU A 16 13.59 -33.64 -11.86
N ALA A 17 14.02 -34.51 -10.95
CA ALA A 17 15.18 -35.39 -11.18
C ALA A 17 14.93 -36.32 -12.37
N SER A 18 13.72 -36.95 -12.46
CA SER A 18 13.32 -37.76 -13.59
C SER A 18 13.35 -37.00 -14.92
N PHE A 19 12.86 -35.79 -14.93
CA PHE A 19 12.87 -34.90 -16.11
C PHE A 19 14.29 -34.55 -16.53
N PHE A 20 15.14 -34.08 -15.61
CA PHE A 20 16.51 -33.70 -15.94
C PHE A 20 17.35 -34.92 -16.39
N VAL A 21 17.21 -36.07 -15.74
CA VAL A 21 17.91 -37.31 -16.14
C VAL A 21 17.50 -37.73 -17.54
N GLY A 22 16.20 -37.79 -17.85
CA GLY A 22 15.69 -38.16 -19.17
C GLY A 22 16.10 -37.16 -20.26
N GLY A 23 15.99 -35.86 -19.97
CA GLY A 23 16.35 -34.81 -20.91
C GLY A 23 17.86 -34.74 -21.23
N PHE A 24 18.72 -35.03 -20.25
CA PHE A 24 20.17 -35.17 -20.55
C PHE A 24 20.49 -36.41 -21.38
N ALA A 25 19.70 -37.48 -21.21
CA ALA A 25 19.88 -38.68 -22.01
C ALA A 25 19.43 -38.48 -23.47
N THR A 26 18.48 -37.61 -23.73
CA THR A 26 17.96 -37.30 -25.08
C THR A 26 18.51 -35.99 -25.66
N TRP A 27 19.54 -35.40 -25.04
CA TRP A 27 20.10 -34.12 -25.44
C TRP A 27 20.75 -34.17 -26.82
N ASP A 28 20.36 -33.22 -27.68
CA ASP A 28 20.98 -32.95 -28.97
C ASP A 28 21.22 -31.46 -29.15
N SER A 29 22.48 -31.05 -29.27
CA SER A 29 22.87 -29.67 -29.46
C SER A 29 22.33 -29.05 -30.75
N SER A 30 22.09 -29.88 -31.79
CA SER A 30 21.54 -29.38 -33.05
C SER A 30 20.07 -28.96 -32.90
N LEU A 31 19.30 -29.64 -32.05
CA LEU A 31 17.94 -29.24 -31.68
C LEU A 31 17.92 -27.91 -30.94
N LEU A 32 18.84 -27.70 -30.01
CA LEU A 32 18.95 -26.46 -29.31
C LEU A 32 19.21 -25.29 -30.29
N GLU A 33 20.17 -25.45 -31.21
CA GLU A 33 20.47 -24.41 -32.20
C GLU A 33 19.25 -24.08 -33.09
N GLN A 34 18.51 -25.11 -33.53
CA GLN A 34 17.28 -24.96 -34.30
C GLN A 34 16.19 -24.22 -33.51
N ASN A 35 16.03 -24.57 -32.24
CA ASN A 35 15.00 -23.99 -31.36
C ASN A 35 15.33 -22.56 -30.85
N LEU A 36 16.56 -22.10 -31.01
CA LEU A 36 16.92 -20.69 -30.77
C LEU A 36 16.36 -19.77 -31.86
N SER A 37 15.97 -20.31 -33.02
CA SER A 37 15.33 -19.56 -34.08
C SER A 37 13.80 -19.50 -33.87
N PRO A 38 13.15 -18.34 -34.09
CA PRO A 38 11.71 -18.23 -33.92
C PRO A 38 10.96 -19.18 -34.86
N LEU A 39 9.98 -19.92 -34.36
CA LEU A 39 9.06 -20.71 -35.17
C LEU A 39 8.24 -19.80 -36.08
N SER A 40 8.20 -20.13 -37.39
CA SER A 40 7.35 -19.43 -38.35
C SER A 40 5.88 -19.59 -37.96
N GLY A 41 5.18 -18.46 -37.70
CA GLY A 41 3.79 -18.45 -37.26
C GLY A 41 3.57 -18.68 -35.75
N GLY A 42 4.64 -18.71 -34.96
CA GLY A 42 4.56 -18.79 -33.50
C GLY A 42 4.02 -17.53 -32.83
N LEU A 43 3.62 -17.65 -31.58
CA LEU A 43 3.19 -16.50 -30.77
C LEU A 43 4.37 -15.54 -30.53
N GLY A 44 4.11 -14.25 -30.54
CA GLY A 44 5.10 -13.24 -30.17
C GLY A 44 5.46 -13.31 -28.68
N PHE A 45 6.52 -12.59 -28.29
CA PHE A 45 7.05 -12.60 -26.91
C PHE A 45 5.99 -12.29 -25.84
N TRP A 46 5.19 -11.26 -26.02
CA TRP A 46 4.27 -10.79 -25.00
C TRP A 46 3.10 -11.74 -24.71
N PRO A 47 2.43 -12.36 -25.72
CA PRO A 47 1.47 -13.42 -25.47
C PRO A 47 2.07 -14.62 -24.74
N VAL A 48 3.29 -15.05 -25.11
CA VAL A 48 4.00 -16.15 -24.42
C VAL A 48 4.32 -15.75 -22.98
N PHE A 49 4.83 -14.55 -22.78
CA PHE A 49 5.09 -14.01 -21.46
C PHE A 49 3.82 -14.02 -20.58
N ALA A 50 2.68 -13.56 -21.12
CA ALA A 50 1.42 -13.53 -20.37
C ALA A 50 0.93 -14.92 -19.95
N ILE A 51 1.18 -15.95 -20.77
CA ILE A 51 0.84 -17.35 -20.46
C ILE A 51 1.81 -17.95 -19.43
N PHE A 52 3.10 -17.62 -19.55
CA PHE A 52 4.15 -18.16 -18.68
C PHE A 52 4.23 -17.43 -17.31
N PHE A 53 3.90 -16.16 -17.24
CA PHE A 53 4.07 -15.33 -16.05
C PHE A 53 3.45 -15.92 -14.77
N PRO A 54 2.24 -16.53 -14.76
CA PRO A 54 1.69 -17.18 -13.57
C PRO A 54 2.58 -18.27 -12.99
N ALA A 55 3.38 -18.96 -13.82
CA ALA A 55 4.26 -20.02 -13.35
C ALA A 55 5.37 -19.53 -12.41
N VAL A 56 5.81 -18.27 -12.55
CA VAL A 56 6.83 -17.63 -11.71
C VAL A 56 6.24 -16.79 -10.57
N THR A 57 4.94 -16.88 -10.32
CA THR A 57 4.21 -16.18 -9.25
C THR A 57 3.99 -17.08 -8.03
N GLY A 58 3.31 -16.54 -7.00
CA GLY A 58 2.97 -17.33 -5.80
C GLY A 58 3.95 -17.16 -4.63
N PHE A 59 5.11 -16.56 -4.82
CA PHE A 59 6.10 -16.33 -3.76
C PHE A 59 5.56 -15.46 -2.60
N THR A 60 4.50 -14.69 -2.82
CA THR A 60 3.83 -13.88 -1.79
C THR A 60 2.99 -14.71 -0.81
N GLN A 61 2.75 -16.00 -1.06
CA GLN A 61 2.00 -16.88 -0.14
C GLN A 61 2.66 -16.97 1.25
N GLY A 62 3.99 -16.95 1.32
CA GLY A 62 4.71 -16.89 2.59
C GLY A 62 4.37 -15.67 3.43
N VAL A 63 4.07 -14.54 2.81
CA VAL A 63 3.67 -13.29 3.49
C VAL A 63 2.31 -13.46 4.18
N ASN A 64 1.36 -14.16 3.55
CA ASN A 64 0.04 -14.43 4.11
C ASN A 64 0.09 -15.33 5.37
N MET A 65 1.19 -16.05 5.56
CA MET A 65 1.44 -16.91 6.72
C MET A 65 2.45 -16.32 7.71
N SER A 66 2.74 -15.03 7.59
CA SER A 66 3.75 -14.34 8.43
C SER A 66 3.48 -14.44 9.93
N GLY A 67 2.21 -14.51 10.33
CA GLY A 67 1.80 -14.67 11.74
C GLY A 67 2.14 -16.03 12.35
N ASP A 68 2.43 -17.03 11.53
CA ASP A 68 2.79 -18.39 11.98
C ASP A 68 4.30 -18.61 12.06
N LEU A 69 5.11 -17.60 11.70
CA LEU A 69 6.57 -17.66 11.70
C LEU A 69 7.15 -17.12 13.01
N GLU A 70 8.18 -17.79 13.54
CA GLU A 70 8.91 -17.39 14.75
C GLU A 70 9.66 -16.07 14.55
N ASP A 71 10.38 -15.91 13.43
CA ASP A 71 11.03 -14.65 13.02
C ASP A 71 10.65 -14.30 11.55
N PRO A 72 9.51 -13.63 11.35
CA PRO A 72 9.06 -13.25 10.00
C PRO A 72 10.03 -12.28 9.31
N ALA A 73 10.70 -11.42 10.07
CA ALA A 73 11.56 -10.38 9.52
C ALA A 73 12.80 -10.94 8.81
N ARG A 74 13.28 -12.10 9.22
CA ARG A 74 14.41 -12.81 8.61
C ARG A 74 13.94 -13.91 7.66
N SER A 75 12.93 -14.68 8.08
CA SER A 75 12.48 -15.86 7.34
C SER A 75 11.80 -15.51 6.02
N LEU A 76 10.99 -14.44 5.98
CA LEU A 76 10.28 -14.06 4.75
C LEU A 76 11.24 -13.58 3.65
N PRO A 77 12.15 -12.62 3.86
CA PRO A 77 13.08 -12.20 2.82
C PRO A 77 13.95 -13.36 2.33
N LEU A 78 14.57 -14.10 3.27
CA LEU A 78 15.47 -15.19 2.92
C LEU A 78 14.72 -16.30 2.16
N GLY A 79 13.58 -16.75 2.66
CA GLY A 79 12.76 -17.77 2.03
C GLY A 79 12.26 -17.37 0.66
N THR A 80 11.81 -16.12 0.50
CA THR A 80 11.35 -15.60 -0.80
C THR A 80 12.47 -15.54 -1.82
N PHE A 81 13.63 -14.97 -1.46
CA PHE A 81 14.76 -14.89 -2.39
C PHE A 81 15.33 -16.25 -2.76
N LEU A 82 15.42 -17.19 -1.81
CA LEU A 82 15.84 -18.56 -2.11
C LEU A 82 14.84 -19.27 -3.01
N ALA A 83 13.55 -19.17 -2.72
CA ALA A 83 12.51 -19.77 -3.55
C ALA A 83 12.55 -19.23 -4.98
N VAL A 84 12.58 -17.89 -5.14
CA VAL A 84 12.65 -17.27 -6.47
C VAL A 84 13.96 -17.62 -7.18
N GLY A 85 15.10 -17.56 -6.49
CA GLY A 85 16.41 -17.87 -7.08
C GLY A 85 16.52 -19.32 -7.56
N ILE A 86 16.14 -20.29 -6.71
CA ILE A 86 16.16 -21.71 -7.05
C ILE A 86 15.17 -21.98 -8.21
N SER A 87 13.95 -21.46 -8.13
CA SER A 87 12.95 -21.63 -9.20
C SER A 87 13.44 -21.06 -10.54
N THR A 88 14.10 -19.88 -10.52
CA THR A 88 14.65 -19.27 -11.75
C THR A 88 15.67 -20.18 -12.40
N VAL A 89 16.59 -20.78 -11.63
CA VAL A 89 17.60 -21.70 -12.14
C VAL A 89 16.93 -22.98 -12.70
N VAL A 90 15.96 -23.53 -11.98
CA VAL A 90 15.24 -24.72 -12.42
C VAL A 90 14.46 -24.44 -13.72
N TYR A 91 13.74 -23.33 -13.80
CA TYR A 91 12.99 -22.94 -15.01
C TYR A 91 13.94 -22.69 -16.20
N ALA A 92 15.03 -21.96 -16.00
CA ALA A 92 16.00 -21.73 -17.05
C ALA A 92 16.61 -23.04 -17.56
N GLY A 93 17.00 -23.94 -16.62
CA GLY A 93 17.50 -25.26 -16.95
C GLY A 93 16.47 -26.12 -17.68
N ALA A 94 15.22 -26.10 -17.26
CA ALA A 94 14.15 -26.85 -17.92
C ALA A 94 13.87 -26.33 -19.35
N ILE A 95 13.85 -25.02 -19.56
CA ILE A 95 13.64 -24.42 -20.90
C ILE A 95 14.77 -24.85 -21.85
N VAL A 96 16.02 -24.74 -21.41
CA VAL A 96 17.18 -25.13 -22.22
C VAL A 96 17.16 -26.62 -22.50
N LEU A 97 16.86 -27.43 -21.50
CA LEU A 97 16.80 -28.90 -21.66
C LEU A 97 15.70 -29.33 -22.61
N MET A 98 14.49 -28.77 -22.51
CA MET A 98 13.40 -29.00 -23.43
C MET A 98 13.78 -28.64 -24.87
N ALA A 99 14.41 -27.50 -25.05
CA ALA A 99 14.86 -27.01 -26.35
C ALA A 99 15.95 -27.92 -26.97
N GLY A 100 16.76 -28.59 -26.16
CA GLY A 100 17.76 -29.54 -26.63
C GLY A 100 17.26 -30.99 -26.72
N ALA A 101 16.05 -31.31 -26.22
CA ALA A 101 15.55 -32.70 -26.19
C ALA A 101 14.48 -32.95 -27.25
N LEU A 102 13.69 -31.97 -27.69
CA LEU A 102 12.60 -32.13 -28.65
C LEU A 102 12.59 -31.03 -29.71
N PRO A 103 12.10 -31.33 -30.93
CA PRO A 103 11.88 -30.33 -31.96
C PRO A 103 10.86 -29.30 -31.53
N GLY A 104 11.06 -28.02 -31.96
CA GLY A 104 10.17 -26.90 -31.60
C GLY A 104 8.71 -27.11 -32.00
N SER A 105 8.46 -27.84 -33.10
CA SER A 105 7.10 -28.21 -33.55
C SER A 105 6.37 -29.11 -32.55
N GLU A 106 7.07 -30.04 -31.95
CA GLU A 106 6.52 -30.96 -30.94
C GLU A 106 6.30 -30.19 -29.61
N LEU A 107 7.29 -29.40 -29.20
CA LEU A 107 7.16 -28.53 -28.01
C LEU A 107 5.97 -27.57 -28.09
N ALA A 108 5.64 -27.10 -29.30
CA ALA A 108 4.52 -26.17 -29.50
C ALA A 108 3.16 -26.91 -29.56
N ALA A 109 3.13 -28.15 -29.98
CA ALA A 109 1.90 -28.93 -30.20
C ALA A 109 1.49 -29.76 -28.97
N ASP A 110 2.48 -30.24 -28.18
CA ASP A 110 2.25 -31.18 -27.10
C ASP A 110 2.47 -30.55 -25.72
N TYR A 111 1.37 -30.39 -24.97
CA TYR A 111 1.43 -29.96 -23.57
C TYR A 111 2.05 -30.98 -22.62
N GLY A 112 2.15 -32.25 -23.06
CA GLY A 112 2.77 -33.35 -22.35
C GLY A 112 4.28 -33.55 -22.66
N ALA A 113 4.91 -32.64 -23.41
CA ALA A 113 6.31 -32.73 -23.82
C ALA A 113 7.29 -33.00 -22.66
N MET A 114 7.02 -32.53 -21.46
CA MET A 114 7.82 -32.78 -20.26
C MET A 114 7.79 -34.28 -19.87
N GLU A 115 6.66 -34.96 -20.11
CA GLU A 115 6.45 -36.35 -19.82
C GLU A 115 7.22 -37.25 -20.81
N SER A 116 7.22 -36.89 -22.10
CA SER A 116 7.94 -37.63 -23.13
C SER A 116 9.46 -37.60 -22.99
N ILE A 117 9.97 -36.49 -22.38
CA ILE A 117 11.40 -36.30 -22.08
C ILE A 117 11.83 -37.06 -20.82
N ALA A 118 10.96 -37.23 -19.85
CA ALA A 118 11.32 -37.74 -18.53
C ALA A 118 11.72 -39.21 -18.53
N ALA A 119 12.73 -39.60 -17.72
CA ALA A 119 13.13 -41.00 -17.55
C ALA A 119 12.00 -41.88 -17.02
N HIS A 120 11.11 -41.32 -16.20
CA HIS A 120 9.94 -41.99 -15.63
C HIS A 120 8.71 -41.09 -15.73
N PRO A 121 7.86 -41.23 -16.76
CA PRO A 121 6.66 -40.42 -16.98
C PRO A 121 5.72 -40.36 -15.79
N GLY A 122 5.52 -41.44 -15.08
CA GLY A 122 4.65 -41.50 -13.90
C GLY A 122 5.06 -40.60 -12.76
N LEU A 123 6.36 -40.25 -12.63
CA LEU A 123 6.83 -39.25 -11.65
C LEU A 123 6.41 -37.84 -12.03
N ILE A 124 6.34 -37.54 -13.34
CA ILE A 124 5.86 -36.22 -13.81
C ILE A 124 4.38 -36.04 -13.45
N HIS A 125 3.55 -37.07 -13.71
CA HIS A 125 2.14 -37.03 -13.31
C HIS A 125 1.97 -36.87 -11.79
N ALA A 126 2.71 -37.64 -11.00
CA ALA A 126 2.66 -37.53 -9.54
C ALA A 126 3.11 -36.13 -9.05
N GLY A 127 4.18 -35.58 -9.62
CA GLY A 127 4.68 -34.24 -9.34
C GLY A 127 3.66 -33.16 -9.70
N LEU A 128 3.07 -33.28 -10.90
CA LEU A 128 2.03 -32.32 -11.37
C LEU A 128 0.81 -32.35 -10.44
N LEU A 129 0.29 -33.52 -10.10
CA LEU A 129 -0.86 -33.61 -9.18
C LEU A 129 -0.53 -33.09 -7.78
N ALA A 130 0.65 -33.45 -7.26
CA ALA A 130 1.08 -32.96 -5.94
C ALA A 130 1.24 -31.42 -5.90
N ALA A 131 1.88 -30.82 -6.90
CA ALA A 131 2.11 -29.41 -7.00
C ALA A 131 0.80 -28.62 -7.16
N THR A 132 -0.05 -29.04 -8.10
CA THR A 132 -1.33 -28.35 -8.37
C THR A 132 -2.30 -28.47 -7.20
N ALA A 133 -2.41 -29.66 -6.58
CA ALA A 133 -3.23 -29.84 -5.38
C ALA A 133 -2.74 -28.99 -4.21
N SER A 134 -1.42 -28.90 -3.98
CA SER A 134 -0.83 -28.06 -2.94
C SER A 134 -1.12 -26.57 -3.18
N SER A 135 -0.93 -26.09 -4.40
CA SER A 135 -1.20 -24.70 -4.78
C SER A 135 -2.69 -24.35 -4.64
N ALA A 136 -3.58 -25.24 -5.09
CA ALA A 136 -5.01 -25.07 -4.94
C ALA A 136 -5.41 -24.98 -3.46
N LEU A 137 -4.93 -25.91 -2.61
CA LEU A 137 -5.20 -25.89 -1.17
C LEU A 137 -4.69 -24.61 -0.49
N ALA A 138 -3.48 -24.16 -0.83
CA ALA A 138 -2.92 -22.92 -0.30
C ALA A 138 -3.79 -21.71 -0.65
N SER A 139 -4.26 -21.63 -1.90
CA SER A 139 -5.16 -20.55 -2.36
C SER A 139 -6.52 -20.61 -1.66
N PHE A 140 -7.09 -21.80 -1.48
CA PHE A 140 -8.34 -21.99 -0.74
C PHE A 140 -8.23 -21.70 0.75
N LEU A 141 -7.05 -21.75 1.35
CA LEU A 141 -6.81 -21.33 2.72
C LEU A 141 -6.62 -19.81 2.83
N GLY A 142 -6.02 -19.18 1.84
CA GLY A 142 -5.68 -17.76 1.82
C GLY A 142 -6.85 -16.86 1.45
N ALA A 143 -7.46 -17.05 0.29
CA ALA A 143 -8.46 -16.16 -0.28
C ALA A 143 -9.69 -15.92 0.62
N PRO A 144 -10.32 -16.93 1.25
CA PRO A 144 -11.44 -16.71 2.15
C PRO A 144 -11.07 -15.92 3.41
N ARG A 145 -9.84 -16.07 3.92
CA ARG A 145 -9.36 -15.34 5.09
C ARG A 145 -9.11 -13.87 4.78
N ILE A 146 -8.58 -13.57 3.60
CA ILE A 146 -8.41 -12.19 3.12
C ILE A 146 -9.78 -11.52 2.97
N LEU A 147 -10.76 -12.19 2.38
CA LEU A 147 -12.13 -11.69 2.26
C LEU A 147 -12.76 -11.43 3.65
N GLN A 148 -12.55 -12.36 4.60
CA GLN A 148 -13.03 -12.19 5.97
C GLN A 148 -12.37 -11.01 6.68
N ALA A 149 -11.06 -10.81 6.50
CA ALA A 149 -10.33 -9.69 7.08
C ALA A 149 -10.86 -8.36 6.53
N LEU A 150 -10.98 -8.23 5.20
CA LEU A 150 -11.56 -7.03 4.56
C LEU A 150 -12.97 -6.72 5.06
N ALA A 151 -13.78 -7.77 5.30
CA ALA A 151 -15.14 -7.63 5.82
C ALA A 151 -15.15 -7.19 7.29
N ARG A 152 -14.26 -7.74 8.14
CA ARG A 152 -14.12 -7.36 9.55
C ARG A 152 -13.64 -5.93 9.71
N ASP A 153 -12.69 -5.53 8.89
CA ASP A 153 -12.11 -4.19 8.87
C ASP A 153 -13.06 -3.14 8.26
N ARG A 154 -14.25 -3.58 7.79
CA ARG A 154 -15.27 -2.72 7.17
C ARG A 154 -14.74 -1.85 6.04
N VAL A 155 -13.72 -2.32 5.32
CA VAL A 155 -13.18 -1.63 4.14
C VAL A 155 -14.28 -1.45 3.09
N PHE A 156 -15.12 -2.49 2.94
CA PHE A 156 -16.32 -2.46 2.10
C PHE A 156 -17.54 -2.83 2.95
N THR A 157 -18.47 -1.93 3.11
CA THR A 157 -19.69 -2.16 3.91
C THR A 157 -20.53 -3.33 3.38
N SER A 158 -20.53 -3.53 2.06
CA SER A 158 -21.22 -4.62 1.37
C SER A 158 -20.67 -6.02 1.70
N LEU A 159 -19.43 -6.12 2.18
CA LEU A 159 -18.79 -7.39 2.53
C LEU A 159 -19.08 -7.84 3.97
N SER A 160 -19.84 -7.06 4.76
CA SER A 160 -20.19 -7.39 6.15
C SER A 160 -20.71 -8.83 6.38
N PRO A 161 -21.48 -9.48 5.46
CA PRO A 161 -21.90 -10.86 5.64
C PRO A 161 -20.77 -11.89 5.71
N PHE A 162 -19.58 -11.55 5.21
CA PHE A 162 -18.39 -12.42 5.20
C PHE A 162 -17.50 -12.24 6.44
N ALA A 163 -17.78 -11.28 7.31
CA ALA A 163 -17.02 -11.04 8.53
C ALA A 163 -17.14 -12.16 9.55
N ALA A 164 -18.31 -12.85 9.59
CA ALA A 164 -18.59 -13.92 10.54
C ALA A 164 -17.80 -15.20 10.21
N GLY A 165 -17.14 -15.76 11.22
CA GLY A 165 -16.58 -17.12 11.19
C GLY A 165 -17.50 -18.13 11.87
N ALA A 166 -17.22 -19.44 11.66
CA ALA A 166 -17.92 -20.51 12.39
C ALA A 166 -17.59 -20.45 13.89
N ALA A 167 -18.59 -20.59 14.76
CA ALA A 167 -18.46 -20.40 16.20
C ALA A 167 -17.33 -21.21 16.86
N ALA A 168 -17.08 -22.45 16.39
CA ALA A 168 -16.08 -23.34 16.98
C ALA A 168 -14.67 -23.19 16.38
N SER A 169 -14.52 -22.71 15.13
CA SER A 169 -13.23 -22.73 14.42
C SER A 169 -12.81 -21.36 13.85
N GLY A 170 -13.69 -20.36 13.92
CA GLY A 170 -13.44 -19.05 13.30
C GLY A 170 -13.41 -19.06 11.75
N ASN A 171 -13.57 -20.24 11.11
CA ASN A 171 -13.45 -20.39 9.68
C ASN A 171 -14.57 -19.69 8.89
N PRO A 172 -14.24 -18.90 7.84
CA PRO A 172 -15.21 -18.12 7.08
C PRO A 172 -15.98 -18.97 6.05
N ARG A 173 -16.96 -19.79 6.47
CA ARG A 173 -17.70 -20.70 5.59
C ARG A 173 -18.30 -20.01 4.37
N ARG A 174 -18.88 -18.81 4.53
CA ARG A 174 -19.47 -18.06 3.42
C ARG A 174 -18.42 -17.61 2.41
N ALA A 175 -17.26 -17.18 2.89
CA ALA A 175 -16.16 -16.80 2.01
C ALA A 175 -15.55 -18.01 1.28
N VAL A 176 -15.47 -19.18 1.92
CA VAL A 176 -15.06 -20.44 1.29
C VAL A 176 -16.01 -20.84 0.17
N LEU A 177 -17.32 -20.76 0.41
CA LEU A 177 -18.34 -21.04 -0.62
C LEU A 177 -18.22 -20.09 -1.81
N LEU A 178 -18.07 -18.79 -1.57
CA LEU A 178 -17.89 -17.81 -2.65
C LEU A 178 -16.60 -18.07 -3.43
N THR A 179 -15.48 -18.32 -2.75
CA THR A 179 -14.20 -18.65 -3.40
C THR A 179 -14.33 -19.93 -4.25
N GLY A 180 -15.01 -20.95 -3.73
CA GLY A 180 -15.31 -22.19 -4.46
C GLY A 180 -16.14 -21.94 -5.71
N LEU A 181 -17.20 -21.14 -5.59
CA LEU A 181 -18.06 -20.80 -6.72
C LEU A 181 -17.29 -20.06 -7.82
N ILE A 182 -16.43 -19.09 -7.45
CA ILE A 182 -15.59 -18.36 -8.39
C ILE A 182 -14.60 -19.32 -9.08
N ALA A 183 -13.96 -20.23 -8.33
CA ALA A 183 -13.04 -21.21 -8.88
C ALA A 183 -13.72 -22.12 -9.89
N PHE A 184 -14.87 -22.69 -9.55
CA PHE A 184 -15.65 -23.55 -10.46
C PHE A 184 -16.13 -22.80 -11.70
N ALA A 185 -16.64 -21.57 -11.55
CA ALA A 185 -17.03 -20.74 -12.67
C ALA A 185 -15.86 -20.44 -13.61
N THR A 186 -14.67 -20.17 -13.05
CA THR A 186 -13.44 -19.91 -13.83
C THR A 186 -13.02 -21.17 -14.61
N ILE A 187 -13.06 -22.34 -13.98
CA ILE A 187 -12.74 -23.62 -14.63
C ILE A 187 -13.74 -23.91 -15.77
N ALA A 188 -15.03 -23.66 -15.55
CA ALA A 188 -16.08 -23.88 -16.54
C ALA A 188 -16.02 -22.89 -17.72
N ALA A 189 -15.48 -21.69 -17.50
CA ALA A 189 -15.53 -20.61 -18.50
C ALA A 189 -14.41 -20.67 -19.54
N GLY A 190 -13.28 -21.42 -19.34
CA GLY A 190 -12.20 -21.28 -20.27
C GLY A 190 -11.09 -22.30 -20.27
N GLY A 191 -10.34 -22.30 -21.37
CA GLY A 191 -9.10 -23.05 -21.51
C GLY A 191 -7.95 -22.44 -20.69
N LEU A 192 -6.95 -23.25 -20.39
CA LEU A 192 -5.81 -22.93 -19.53
C LEU A 192 -5.11 -21.61 -19.92
N ASN A 193 -4.87 -21.39 -21.22
CA ASN A 193 -4.18 -20.20 -21.72
C ASN A 193 -5.00 -18.91 -21.54
N ALA A 194 -6.33 -18.98 -21.62
CA ALA A 194 -7.19 -17.84 -21.37
C ALA A 194 -7.19 -17.47 -19.88
N ILE A 195 -7.29 -18.48 -19.01
CA ILE A 195 -7.20 -18.30 -17.55
C ILE A 195 -5.84 -17.73 -17.17
N ALA A 196 -4.73 -18.24 -17.73
CA ALA A 196 -3.38 -17.76 -17.43
C ALA A 196 -3.21 -16.26 -17.75
N ARG A 197 -3.71 -15.78 -18.88
CA ARG A 197 -3.65 -14.34 -19.24
C ARG A 197 -4.41 -13.46 -18.24
N VAL A 198 -5.62 -13.86 -17.86
CA VAL A 198 -6.43 -13.13 -16.88
C VAL A 198 -5.74 -13.11 -15.51
N VAL A 199 -5.24 -14.26 -15.06
CA VAL A 199 -4.50 -14.40 -13.80
C VAL A 199 -3.25 -13.54 -13.80
N SER A 200 -2.51 -13.46 -14.91
CA SER A 200 -1.34 -12.59 -15.08
C SER A 200 -1.68 -11.12 -14.83
N MET A 201 -2.81 -10.64 -15.36
CA MET A 201 -3.27 -9.27 -15.11
C MET A 201 -3.55 -9.02 -13.62
N PHE A 202 -4.22 -9.95 -12.93
CA PHE A 202 -4.48 -9.82 -11.49
C PHE A 202 -3.19 -9.82 -10.66
N PHE A 203 -2.20 -10.64 -11.01
CA PHE A 203 -0.90 -10.62 -10.33
C PHE A 203 -0.15 -9.31 -10.57
N LEU A 204 -0.10 -8.82 -11.80
CA LEU A 204 0.54 -7.54 -12.14
C LEU A 204 -0.12 -6.37 -11.41
N ILE A 205 -1.46 -6.33 -11.32
CA ILE A 205 -2.20 -5.35 -10.51
C ILE A 205 -1.76 -5.44 -9.05
N SER A 206 -1.79 -6.64 -8.47
CA SER A 206 -1.47 -6.84 -7.06
C SER A 206 -0.04 -6.44 -6.74
N TYR A 207 0.93 -6.86 -7.56
CA TYR A 207 2.34 -6.51 -7.37
C TYR A 207 2.60 -5.02 -7.62
N GLY A 208 1.95 -4.43 -8.62
CA GLY A 208 2.03 -2.99 -8.88
C GLY A 208 1.51 -2.17 -7.70
N LEU A 209 0.35 -2.55 -7.14
CA LEU A 209 -0.23 -1.89 -5.97
C LEU A 209 0.62 -2.04 -4.71
N LEU A 210 1.16 -3.25 -4.45
CA LEU A 210 2.05 -3.49 -3.31
C LEU A 210 3.32 -2.62 -3.42
N ASN A 211 3.92 -2.56 -4.60
CA ASN A 211 5.09 -1.72 -4.84
C ASN A 211 4.74 -0.22 -4.68
N TYR A 212 3.62 0.22 -5.22
CA TYR A 212 3.16 1.61 -5.07
C TYR A 212 2.86 1.97 -3.61
N ALA A 213 2.15 1.11 -2.88
CA ALA A 213 1.88 1.31 -1.46
C ALA A 213 3.19 1.39 -0.65
N THR A 214 4.15 0.52 -0.94
CA THR A 214 5.47 0.53 -0.31
C THR A 214 6.21 1.84 -0.58
N TYR A 215 6.15 2.36 -1.81
CA TYR A 215 6.71 3.66 -2.17
C TYR A 215 6.06 4.79 -1.37
N VAL A 216 4.73 4.83 -1.30
CA VAL A 216 3.97 5.86 -0.56
C VAL A 216 4.32 5.81 0.93
N GLU A 217 4.32 4.63 1.57
CA GLU A 217 4.68 4.48 2.98
C GLU A 217 6.12 4.90 3.27
N ALA A 218 7.05 4.53 2.40
CA ALA A 218 8.45 4.91 2.52
C ALA A 218 8.66 6.42 2.39
N THR A 219 7.94 7.08 1.47
CA THR A 219 8.03 8.52 1.27
C THR A 219 7.28 9.30 2.32
N ALA A 220 6.21 8.75 2.91
CA ALA A 220 5.50 9.35 4.03
C ALA A 220 6.35 9.40 5.32
N ASN A 221 7.42 8.59 5.38
CA ASN A 221 8.27 8.45 6.57
C ASN A 221 7.45 8.15 7.84
N SER A 222 6.44 7.28 7.68
CA SER A 222 5.58 6.85 8.79
C SER A 222 6.42 6.22 9.89
N PRO A 223 6.21 6.56 11.18
CA PRO A 223 6.92 5.95 12.30
C PRO A 223 6.73 4.44 12.39
N SER A 224 5.64 3.92 11.83
CA SER A 224 5.34 2.48 11.76
C SER A 224 6.04 1.77 10.61
N PHE A 225 6.49 2.49 9.58
CA PHE A 225 7.20 1.91 8.45
C PHE A 225 8.70 1.87 8.73
N ARG A 226 9.20 0.69 9.14
CA ARG A 226 10.62 0.46 9.45
C ARG A 226 11.14 -0.72 8.66
N PRO A 227 11.51 -0.53 7.37
CA PRO A 227 12.06 -1.62 6.58
C PRO A 227 13.37 -2.12 7.19
N ARG A 228 13.44 -3.42 7.49
CA ARG A 228 14.65 -4.07 8.03
C ARG A 228 15.56 -4.62 6.93
N PHE A 229 15.05 -4.63 5.69
CA PHE A 229 15.80 -5.15 4.56
C PHE A 229 16.89 -4.19 4.13
N ARG A 230 18.16 -4.63 4.14
CA ARG A 230 19.35 -3.81 3.88
C ARG A 230 19.34 -3.12 2.51
N PHE A 231 18.78 -3.77 1.50
CA PHE A 231 18.74 -3.28 0.11
C PHE A 231 17.44 -2.58 -0.26
N PHE A 232 16.64 -2.21 0.75
CA PHE A 232 15.40 -1.49 0.51
C PHE A 232 15.66 -0.08 -0.01
N HIS A 233 15.01 0.26 -1.14
CA HIS A 233 15.00 1.61 -1.70
C HIS A 233 13.60 1.97 -2.18
N ALA A 234 13.05 3.08 -1.69
CA ALA A 234 11.71 3.56 -2.09
C ALA A 234 11.58 3.73 -3.62
N ARG A 235 12.63 4.25 -4.28
CA ARG A 235 12.62 4.42 -5.74
C ARG A 235 12.52 3.08 -6.50
N ALA A 236 13.11 2.01 -5.98
CA ALA A 236 12.99 0.68 -6.58
C ALA A 236 11.54 0.17 -6.55
N SER A 237 10.82 0.45 -5.46
CA SER A 237 9.39 0.14 -5.39
C SER A 237 8.56 0.93 -6.42
N LEU A 238 8.86 2.21 -6.63
CA LEU A 238 8.19 2.99 -7.69
C LEU A 238 8.47 2.40 -9.08
N VAL A 239 9.73 2.06 -9.37
CA VAL A 239 10.12 1.41 -10.63
C VAL A 239 9.37 0.09 -10.80
N GLY A 240 9.28 -0.74 -9.76
CA GLY A 240 8.51 -1.98 -9.77
C GLY A 240 7.03 -1.76 -10.11
N ALA A 241 6.39 -0.74 -9.53
CA ALA A 241 5.01 -0.37 -9.85
C ALA A 241 4.84 0.05 -11.31
N LEU A 242 5.75 0.88 -11.83
CA LEU A 242 5.74 1.35 -13.22
C LEU A 242 5.99 0.21 -14.22
N VAL A 243 6.90 -0.71 -13.91
CA VAL A 243 7.14 -1.92 -14.72
C VAL A 243 5.90 -2.79 -14.78
N CYS A 244 5.24 -3.05 -13.66
CA CYS A 244 3.98 -3.81 -13.64
C CYS A 244 2.91 -3.14 -14.52
N ALA A 245 2.72 -1.83 -14.39
CA ALA A 245 1.77 -1.08 -15.21
C ALA A 245 2.14 -1.12 -16.71
N GLY A 246 3.42 -0.93 -17.04
CA GLY A 246 3.92 -1.01 -18.43
C GLY A 246 3.69 -2.38 -19.05
N VAL A 247 4.02 -3.45 -18.34
CA VAL A 247 3.81 -4.84 -18.78
C VAL A 247 2.33 -5.13 -19.02
N MET A 248 1.43 -4.65 -18.15
CA MET A 248 -0.02 -4.79 -18.35
C MET A 248 -0.49 -4.18 -19.69
N VAL A 249 -0.03 -2.97 -19.99
CA VAL A 249 -0.37 -2.26 -21.24
C VAL A 249 0.18 -3.00 -22.47
N VAL A 250 1.36 -3.56 -22.38
CA VAL A 250 2.01 -4.28 -23.51
C VAL A 250 1.39 -5.65 -23.75
N ILE A 251 0.95 -6.36 -22.70
CA ILE A 251 0.23 -7.63 -22.85
C ILE A 251 -1.14 -7.41 -23.50
N ASP A 252 -1.93 -6.49 -22.96
CA ASP A 252 -3.25 -6.12 -23.45
C ASP A 252 -3.61 -4.70 -22.98
N ALA A 253 -3.51 -3.73 -23.89
CA ALA A 253 -3.74 -2.34 -23.57
C ALA A 253 -5.19 -2.07 -23.10
N VAL A 254 -6.17 -2.77 -23.68
CA VAL A 254 -7.58 -2.59 -23.33
C VAL A 254 -7.85 -3.15 -21.94
N ALA A 255 -7.39 -4.37 -21.67
CA ALA A 255 -7.51 -4.99 -20.35
C ALA A 255 -6.71 -4.18 -19.28
N GLY A 256 -5.53 -3.65 -19.64
CA GLY A 256 -4.73 -2.80 -18.76
C GLY A 256 -5.44 -1.50 -18.37
N VAL A 257 -6.01 -0.78 -19.34
CA VAL A 257 -6.79 0.44 -19.08
C VAL A 257 -8.04 0.14 -18.26
N LEU A 258 -8.76 -0.94 -18.58
CA LEU A 258 -9.93 -1.37 -17.79
C LEU A 258 -9.56 -1.70 -16.35
N ALA A 259 -8.46 -2.38 -16.13
CA ALA A 259 -7.96 -2.71 -14.79
C ALA A 259 -7.64 -1.44 -13.98
N VAL A 260 -6.95 -0.47 -14.58
CA VAL A 260 -6.68 0.83 -13.94
C VAL A 260 -7.98 1.58 -13.64
N ALA A 261 -8.95 1.57 -14.55
CA ALA A 261 -10.26 2.20 -14.32
C ALA A 261 -11.02 1.55 -13.16
N VAL A 262 -11.02 0.22 -13.08
CA VAL A 262 -11.62 -0.54 -11.95
C VAL A 262 -10.93 -0.19 -10.64
N LEU A 263 -9.60 -0.13 -10.61
CA LEU A 263 -8.85 0.27 -9.43
C LEU A 263 -9.17 1.70 -8.99
N ALA A 264 -9.25 2.63 -9.94
CA ALA A 264 -9.64 4.01 -9.65
C ALA A 264 -11.08 4.09 -9.10
N ALA A 265 -12.01 3.30 -9.65
CA ALA A 265 -13.38 3.21 -9.16
C ALA A 265 -13.43 2.64 -7.72
N ILE A 266 -12.68 1.56 -7.43
CA ILE A 266 -12.56 0.98 -6.09
C ILE A 266 -11.97 2.01 -5.12
N TYR A 267 -10.89 2.67 -5.51
CA TYR A 267 -10.26 3.72 -4.69
C TYR A 267 -11.26 4.86 -4.37
N GLN A 268 -11.99 5.33 -5.37
CA GLN A 268 -12.99 6.38 -5.21
C GLN A 268 -14.15 5.93 -4.32
N TYR A 269 -14.60 4.69 -4.48
CA TYR A 269 -15.62 4.09 -3.61
C TYR A 269 -15.15 4.04 -2.16
N VAL A 270 -13.98 3.45 -1.90
CA VAL A 270 -13.40 3.36 -0.55
C VAL A 270 -13.21 4.75 0.06
N ARG A 271 -12.71 5.72 -0.72
CA ARG A 271 -12.52 7.10 -0.27
C ARG A 271 -13.84 7.76 0.19
N ARG A 272 -14.96 7.41 -0.46
CA ARG A 272 -16.29 7.97 -0.13
C ARG A 272 -17.00 7.25 1.00
N THR A 273 -16.77 5.96 1.15
CA THR A 273 -17.53 5.09 2.05
C THR A 273 -16.75 4.60 3.27
N ALA A 274 -15.44 4.80 3.30
CA ALA A 274 -14.60 4.36 4.40
C ALA A 274 -15.04 5.05 5.70
N VAL A 275 -15.43 4.24 6.66
CA VAL A 275 -15.60 4.66 8.06
C VAL A 275 -14.23 5.08 8.58
N PRO A 276 -14.11 6.10 9.45
CA PRO A 276 -12.85 6.45 10.08
C PRO A 276 -12.25 5.20 10.72
N ALA A 277 -11.24 4.64 10.06
CA ALA A 277 -10.59 3.44 10.57
C ALA A 277 -9.65 3.84 11.71
N GLU A 278 -9.56 3.01 12.74
CA GLU A 278 -8.61 3.15 13.85
C GLU A 278 -7.13 3.01 13.41
N TRP A 279 -6.91 2.85 12.11
CA TRP A 279 -5.60 2.66 11.48
C TRP A 279 -4.84 3.99 11.45
N ARG A 280 -3.58 3.96 11.80
CA ARG A 280 -2.69 5.12 11.67
C ARG A 280 -2.62 5.54 10.20
N ASP A 281 -3.14 6.72 9.90
CA ASP A 281 -3.14 7.28 8.55
C ASP A 281 -1.74 7.79 8.19
N SER A 282 -1.08 7.12 7.27
CA SER A 282 0.19 7.58 6.68
C SER A 282 0.08 8.97 6.05
N ARG A 283 -1.12 9.40 5.66
CA ARG A 283 -1.39 10.76 5.17
C ARG A 283 -1.06 11.83 6.21
N ARG A 284 -1.37 11.58 7.50
CA ARG A 284 -1.03 12.52 8.58
C ARG A 284 0.49 12.63 8.73
N ALA A 285 1.21 11.51 8.67
CA ALA A 285 2.68 11.49 8.74
C ALA A 285 3.30 12.21 7.54
N TYR A 286 2.77 11.99 6.33
CA TYR A 286 3.20 12.68 5.11
C TYR A 286 2.97 14.20 5.18
N ARG A 287 1.77 14.65 5.63
CA ARG A 287 1.46 16.07 5.81
C ARG A 287 2.39 16.70 6.84
N PHE A 288 2.60 16.03 7.98
CA PHE A 288 3.51 16.51 9.01
C PHE A 288 4.94 16.65 8.48
N ARG A 289 5.41 15.66 7.71
CA ARG A 289 6.72 15.73 7.07
C ARG A 289 6.82 16.92 6.11
N ARG A 290 5.83 17.12 5.25
CA ARG A 290 5.82 18.27 4.32
C ARG A 290 5.91 19.59 5.06
N VAL A 291 5.14 19.75 6.15
CA VAL A 291 5.21 20.96 6.99
C VAL A 291 6.61 21.13 7.58
N LYS A 292 7.18 20.06 8.15
CA LYS A 292 8.52 20.08 8.71
C LYS A 292 9.61 20.42 7.68
N ASP A 293 9.53 19.78 6.51
CA ASP A 293 10.51 20.01 5.44
C ASP A 293 10.36 21.43 4.87
N GLY A 294 9.13 21.92 4.68
CA GLY A 294 8.86 23.29 4.27
C GLY A 294 9.37 24.35 5.28
N LEU A 295 9.21 24.08 6.58
CA LEU A 295 9.80 24.98 7.61
C LEU A 295 11.32 25.03 7.54
N ARG A 296 11.98 23.89 7.22
CA ARG A 296 13.45 23.86 7.07
C ARG A 296 13.93 24.55 5.79
N GLU A 297 13.17 24.46 4.72
CA GLU A 297 13.45 25.18 3.48
C GLU A 297 13.33 26.67 3.71
N LEU A 298 12.26 27.14 4.34
CA LEU A 298 12.07 28.56 4.71
C LEU A 298 13.18 29.10 5.62
N ASP A 299 13.71 28.29 6.55
CA ASP A 299 14.81 28.68 7.46
C ASP A 299 16.13 28.91 6.71
N THR A 300 16.29 28.33 5.53
CA THR A 300 17.50 28.48 4.69
C THR A 300 17.35 29.54 3.60
N GLU A 301 16.14 29.98 3.31
CA GLU A 301 15.88 31.04 2.32
C GLU A 301 16.06 32.41 2.95
N PRO A 302 16.74 33.36 2.30
CA PRO A 302 16.86 34.72 2.80
C PRO A 302 15.51 35.45 2.73
N GLU A 303 15.06 36.03 3.82
CA GLU A 303 13.86 36.85 3.83
C GLU A 303 14.00 38.06 2.90
N SER A 304 13.03 38.23 2.01
CA SER A 304 12.91 39.40 1.14
C SER A 304 11.80 40.31 1.65
N PRO A 305 12.02 41.64 1.74
CA PRO A 305 10.95 42.59 2.11
C PRO A 305 9.72 42.54 1.18
N VAL A 306 9.89 42.04 -0.05
CA VAL A 306 8.81 41.92 -1.03
C VAL A 306 7.92 40.70 -0.73
N ASP A 307 8.47 39.68 -0.05
CA ASP A 307 7.78 38.46 0.28
C ASP A 307 7.19 38.46 1.70
N TRP A 308 7.08 39.65 2.30
CA TRP A 308 6.54 39.77 3.66
C TRP A 308 5.10 39.25 3.74
N GLN A 309 4.87 38.33 4.65
CA GLN A 309 3.57 37.72 4.90
C GLN A 309 3.10 38.02 6.31
N PRO A 310 1.85 38.52 6.51
CA PRO A 310 1.34 38.85 7.84
C PRO A 310 1.08 37.57 8.64
N HIS A 311 1.72 37.44 9.79
CA HIS A 311 1.40 36.44 10.79
C HIS A 311 0.80 37.17 12.02
N ILE A 312 -0.54 37.11 12.12
CA ILE A 312 -1.32 37.97 13.00
C ILE A 312 -1.72 37.23 14.28
N LEU A 313 -1.37 37.77 15.45
CA LEU A 313 -1.95 37.39 16.72
C LEU A 313 -3.18 38.26 17.00
N VAL A 314 -4.36 37.65 17.03
CA VAL A 314 -5.63 38.35 17.30
C VAL A 314 -6.07 38.06 18.72
N PHE A 315 -5.94 38.99 19.63
CA PHE A 315 -6.38 38.87 21.02
C PHE A 315 -7.88 39.13 21.14
N THR A 316 -8.65 38.12 21.54
CA THR A 316 -10.10 38.21 21.64
C THR A 316 -10.60 37.63 22.97
N ARG A 317 -11.38 38.37 23.72
CA ARG A 317 -11.98 37.93 25.00
C ARG A 317 -13.49 37.67 24.91
N LYS A 318 -14.20 38.32 23.99
CA LYS A 318 -15.66 38.27 23.88
C LYS A 318 -16.10 37.65 22.55
N GLU A 319 -16.86 36.58 22.61
CA GLU A 319 -17.44 35.88 21.48
C GLU A 319 -18.15 36.79 20.46
N LYS A 320 -19.02 37.69 20.91
CA LYS A 320 -19.78 38.61 20.04
C LYS A 320 -18.93 39.57 19.18
N ARG A 321 -17.69 39.83 19.54
CA ARG A 321 -16.78 40.71 18.79
C ARG A 321 -15.72 39.92 18.04
N ARG A 322 -15.48 38.68 18.42
CA ARG A 322 -14.47 37.80 17.85
C ARG A 322 -14.65 37.64 16.35
N ASP A 323 -15.86 37.30 15.90
CA ASP A 323 -16.15 37.15 14.49
C ASP A 323 -15.73 38.34 13.64
N ARG A 324 -16.09 39.56 14.06
CA ARG A 324 -15.75 40.75 13.31
C ARG A 324 -14.24 40.98 13.21
N VAL A 325 -13.53 40.76 14.30
CA VAL A 325 -12.07 40.97 14.34
C VAL A 325 -11.33 39.95 13.56
N LEU A 326 -11.78 38.68 13.61
CA LEU A 326 -11.19 37.58 12.84
C LEU A 326 -11.44 37.72 11.33
N ARG A 327 -12.66 38.13 10.92
CA ARG A 327 -12.95 38.44 9.51
C ARG A 327 -12.12 39.63 9.01
N PHE A 328 -11.94 40.63 9.81
CA PHE A 328 -11.09 41.77 9.45
C PHE A 328 -9.63 41.38 9.31
N ALA A 329 -9.10 40.55 10.22
CA ALA A 329 -7.78 39.96 10.07
C ALA A 329 -7.64 39.11 8.80
N SER A 330 -8.65 38.31 8.46
CA SER A 330 -8.69 37.52 7.22
C SER A 330 -8.68 38.40 5.98
N TRP A 331 -9.33 39.54 5.99
CA TRP A 331 -9.27 40.50 4.86
C TRP A 331 -7.88 41.09 4.68
N ILE A 332 -7.20 41.41 5.79
CA ILE A 332 -5.83 41.98 5.76
C ILE A 332 -4.83 40.95 5.22
N THR A 333 -4.95 39.68 5.63
CA THR A 333 -4.04 38.63 5.16
C THR A 333 -4.27 38.30 3.68
N GLY A 334 -5.48 38.49 3.16
CA GLY A 334 -5.82 38.19 1.79
C GLY A 334 -5.53 36.73 1.38
N GLY A 335 -5.45 35.78 2.35
CA GLY A 335 -5.10 34.40 2.16
C GLY A 335 -3.59 34.12 2.05
N SER A 336 -2.72 35.13 2.13
CA SER A 336 -1.26 34.95 2.05
C SER A 336 -0.58 34.78 3.42
N GLY A 337 -1.27 35.10 4.52
CA GLY A 337 -0.70 35.07 5.86
C GLY A 337 -1.35 34.03 6.78
N MET A 338 -0.89 34.03 8.04
CA MET A 338 -1.44 33.17 9.09
C MET A 338 -2.12 34.00 10.17
N ILE A 339 -3.23 33.49 10.73
CA ILE A 339 -3.96 34.16 11.80
C ILE A 339 -4.09 33.21 12.99
N SER A 340 -3.67 33.64 14.16
CA SER A 340 -3.87 32.93 15.42
C SER A 340 -4.89 33.68 16.28
N ALA A 341 -6.04 33.05 16.55
CA ALA A 341 -7.04 33.58 17.48
C ALA A 341 -6.63 33.29 18.91
N VAL A 342 -6.18 34.31 19.63
CA VAL A 342 -5.64 34.18 20.97
C VAL A 342 -6.71 34.44 22.03
N GLN A 343 -6.87 33.48 22.94
CA GLN A 343 -7.67 33.60 24.15
C GLN A 343 -6.76 33.37 25.38
N LEU A 344 -6.72 34.31 26.28
CA LEU A 344 -5.97 34.20 27.53
C LEU A 344 -6.91 33.85 28.68
N ILE A 345 -6.49 32.89 29.50
CA ILE A 345 -7.18 32.47 30.72
C ILE A 345 -6.26 32.85 31.91
N GLU A 346 -6.79 33.65 32.86
CA GLU A 346 -6.06 34.00 34.06
C GLU A 346 -6.04 32.84 35.07
N GLY A 347 -4.88 32.53 35.57
CA GLY A 347 -4.65 31.47 36.56
C GLY A 347 -3.20 31.00 36.57
N GLU A 348 -2.84 30.16 37.52
CA GLU A 348 -1.53 29.52 37.53
C GLU A 348 -1.47 28.50 36.38
N GLY A 349 -0.68 28.80 35.37
CA GLY A 349 -0.67 28.12 34.05
C GLY A 349 -0.42 26.62 34.04
N THR A 350 0.04 26.04 35.15
CA THR A 350 0.31 24.63 35.36
C THR A 350 -0.71 23.91 36.25
N SER A 351 -1.69 24.63 36.82
CA SER A 351 -2.71 23.97 37.64
C SER A 351 -3.66 23.13 36.80
N GLU A 352 -4.10 22.00 37.31
CA GLU A 352 -4.98 21.07 36.60
C GLU A 352 -6.30 21.71 36.17
N SER A 353 -6.82 22.61 36.99
CA SER A 353 -8.02 23.39 36.69
C SER A 353 -7.83 24.31 35.46
N VAL A 354 -6.69 24.99 35.35
CA VAL A 354 -6.38 25.89 34.21
C VAL A 354 -6.14 25.04 32.94
N LEU A 355 -5.49 23.90 33.04
CA LEU A 355 -5.31 22.99 31.91
C LEU A 355 -6.64 22.52 31.35
N ARG A 356 -7.57 22.10 32.21
CA ARG A 356 -8.93 21.71 31.79
C ARG A 356 -9.68 22.84 31.13
N LEU A 357 -9.72 24.03 31.74
CA LEU A 357 -10.37 25.19 31.17
C LEU A 357 -9.76 25.62 29.83
N ARG A 358 -8.46 25.45 29.66
CA ARG A 358 -7.77 25.68 28.39
C ARG A 358 -8.23 24.72 27.30
N GLU A 359 -8.32 23.41 27.61
CA GLU A 359 -8.75 22.40 26.65
C GLU A 359 -10.21 22.60 26.23
N GLU A 360 -11.09 22.90 27.17
CA GLU A 360 -12.49 23.22 26.90
C GLU A 360 -12.63 24.48 26.02
N ALA A 361 -11.94 25.56 26.39
CA ALA A 361 -11.95 26.82 25.62
C ALA A 361 -11.31 26.67 24.22
N GLU A 362 -10.29 25.84 24.06
CA GLU A 362 -9.68 25.55 22.76
C GLU A 362 -10.62 24.74 21.87
N ALA A 363 -11.33 23.78 22.42
CA ALA A 363 -12.32 22.97 21.68
C ALA A 363 -13.49 23.86 21.21
N GLU A 364 -14.00 24.74 22.08
CA GLU A 364 -15.07 25.69 21.76
C GLU A 364 -14.62 26.68 20.68
N LEU A 365 -13.44 27.27 20.83
CA LEU A 365 -12.90 28.21 19.86
C LEU A 365 -12.66 27.56 18.48
N ARG A 366 -12.22 26.31 18.47
CA ARG A 366 -11.99 25.52 17.25
C ARG A 366 -13.30 25.24 16.52
N GLU A 367 -14.37 24.91 17.26
CA GLU A 367 -15.68 24.67 16.68
C GLU A 367 -16.27 25.98 16.12
N GLU A 368 -16.18 27.08 16.85
CA GLU A 368 -16.59 28.41 16.40
C GLU A 368 -15.91 28.84 15.10
N ILE A 369 -14.58 28.62 14.98
CA ILE A 369 -13.80 28.91 13.78
C ILE A 369 -14.26 28.03 12.61
N ARG A 370 -14.54 26.77 12.87
CA ARG A 370 -14.99 25.79 11.86
C ARG A 370 -16.38 26.12 11.32
N GLU A 371 -17.32 26.45 12.19
CA GLU A 371 -18.69 26.81 11.79
C GLU A 371 -18.75 28.06 10.90
N ARG A 372 -17.77 28.95 11.07
CA ARG A 372 -17.67 30.20 10.30
C ARG A 372 -16.79 30.12 9.06
N ASP A 373 -16.22 28.93 8.78
CA ASP A 373 -15.32 28.69 7.65
C ASP A 373 -14.17 29.69 7.56
N LEU A 374 -13.51 29.96 8.73
CA LEU A 374 -12.39 30.87 8.82
C LEU A 374 -11.06 30.11 8.80
N GLU A 375 -10.10 30.57 8.01
CA GLU A 375 -8.73 30.05 7.98
C GLU A 375 -7.89 30.64 9.15
N VAL A 376 -8.24 30.26 10.39
CA VAL A 376 -7.66 30.78 11.62
C VAL A 376 -7.27 29.61 12.53
N TYR A 377 -6.15 29.75 13.23
CA TYR A 377 -5.68 28.75 14.20
C TYR A 377 -6.06 29.15 15.62
N PRO A 378 -6.76 28.29 16.39
CA PRO A 378 -7.08 28.59 17.78
C PRO A 378 -5.82 28.49 18.65
N LEU A 379 -5.66 29.44 19.57
CA LEU A 379 -4.57 29.49 20.54
C LEU A 379 -5.11 29.92 21.90
N VAL A 380 -5.19 28.98 22.84
CA VAL A 380 -5.62 29.27 24.21
C VAL A 380 -4.46 29.07 25.17
N VAL A 381 -4.13 30.07 25.95
CA VAL A 381 -2.99 30.07 26.89
C VAL A 381 -3.43 30.52 28.28
N GLY A 382 -3.02 29.74 29.29
CA GLY A 382 -3.14 30.11 30.68
C GLY A 382 -1.95 30.99 31.10
N ALA A 383 -2.20 32.11 31.81
CA ALA A 383 -1.18 33.00 32.32
C ALA A 383 -1.59 33.55 33.70
N SER A 384 -0.61 33.92 34.51
CA SER A 384 -0.86 34.49 35.82
C SER A 384 -1.67 35.81 35.74
N ASP A 385 -1.41 36.56 34.70
CA ASP A 385 -2.16 37.77 34.35
C ASP A 385 -2.16 37.99 32.82
N LEU A 386 -3.14 38.76 32.32
CA LEU A 386 -3.35 38.97 30.89
C LEU A 386 -2.20 39.72 30.22
N ARG A 387 -1.56 40.67 30.94
CA ARG A 387 -0.47 41.47 30.38
C ARG A 387 0.79 40.62 30.16
N THR A 388 1.17 39.85 31.15
CA THR A 388 2.31 38.93 31.06
C THR A 388 2.08 37.88 30.00
N GLY A 389 0.87 37.28 29.94
CA GLY A 389 0.51 36.32 28.94
C GLY A 389 0.59 36.89 27.51
N ALA A 390 0.06 38.05 27.27
CA ALA A 390 0.12 38.72 25.97
C ALA A 390 1.56 39.08 25.59
N ALA A 391 2.34 39.65 26.51
CA ALA A 391 3.74 40.03 26.27
C ALA A 391 4.61 38.81 25.93
N THR A 392 4.39 37.70 26.62
CA THR A 392 5.11 36.45 26.35
C THR A 392 4.76 35.89 24.96
N LEU A 393 3.48 35.86 24.59
CA LEU A 393 3.06 35.38 23.27
C LEU A 393 3.60 36.24 22.14
N VAL A 394 3.58 37.55 22.27
CA VAL A 394 4.12 38.44 21.23
C VAL A 394 5.61 38.22 20.99
N GLN A 395 6.36 37.83 22.02
CA GLN A 395 7.81 37.60 21.91
C GLN A 395 8.16 36.17 21.43
N SER A 396 7.33 35.17 21.75
CA SER A 396 7.73 33.76 21.62
C SER A 396 6.85 32.96 20.66
N TRP A 397 5.74 33.49 20.20
CA TRP A 397 4.83 32.72 19.35
C TRP A 397 5.36 32.58 17.94
N GLY A 398 5.63 31.34 17.56
CA GLY A 398 6.11 30.97 16.25
C GLY A 398 6.54 29.50 16.18
N LEU A 399 6.91 29.07 15.00
CA LEU A 399 7.46 27.74 14.78
C LEU A 399 8.57 27.81 13.72
N GLY A 400 9.82 27.63 14.14
CA GLY A 400 10.98 27.78 13.24
C GLY A 400 11.07 29.21 12.69
N PRO A 401 11.20 29.41 11.38
CA PRO A 401 11.30 30.73 10.77
C PRO A 401 9.98 31.55 10.80
N ILE A 402 8.85 30.88 11.08
CA ILE A 402 7.55 31.58 11.10
C ILE A 402 7.30 32.16 12.48
N HIS A 403 7.43 33.47 12.61
CA HIS A 403 7.16 34.23 13.84
C HIS A 403 5.99 35.20 13.65
N SER A 404 5.29 35.51 14.75
CA SER A 404 4.27 36.55 14.71
C SER A 404 4.92 37.91 14.49
N ASN A 405 4.45 38.64 13.48
CA ASN A 405 4.95 39.97 13.10
C ASN A 405 3.89 41.08 13.21
N THR A 406 2.65 40.68 13.49
CA THR A 406 1.51 41.58 13.58
C THR A 406 0.65 41.27 14.78
N VAL A 407 0.20 42.25 15.52
CA VAL A 407 -0.67 42.09 16.68
C VAL A 407 -1.96 42.85 16.48
N PHE A 408 -3.08 42.17 16.65
CA PHE A 408 -4.40 42.75 16.62
C PHE A 408 -4.99 42.79 18.03
N LEU A 409 -5.21 44.01 18.53
CA LEU A 409 -5.83 44.23 19.82
C LEU A 409 -7.21 44.90 19.64
N ASN A 410 -8.19 44.40 20.36
CA ASN A 410 -9.50 45.02 20.38
C ASN A 410 -9.48 46.18 21.41
N TRP A 411 -9.36 47.38 20.92
CA TRP A 411 -9.37 48.57 21.77
C TRP A 411 -10.78 48.85 22.30
N ARG A 412 -10.89 49.14 23.57
CA ARG A 412 -12.10 49.67 24.20
C ARG A 412 -11.80 51.07 24.71
N GLU A 413 -12.45 52.05 24.15
CA GLU A 413 -12.54 53.36 24.79
C GLU A 413 -13.31 53.17 26.10
N GLU A 414 -12.63 53.25 27.24
CA GLU A 414 -13.30 53.44 28.50
C GLU A 414 -13.82 54.90 28.48
N THR A 415 -15.10 55.04 28.18
CA THR A 415 -15.80 56.26 28.53
C THR A 415 -15.64 56.44 30.03
N ALA A 416 -14.78 57.38 30.43
CA ALA A 416 -14.69 57.82 31.79
C ALA A 416 -16.10 58.23 32.23
N LYS A 417 -16.68 57.40 33.11
CA LYS A 417 -17.86 57.87 33.84
C LYS A 417 -17.36 58.86 34.84
N SER A 418 -17.65 60.16 34.55
CA SER A 418 -17.64 61.22 35.49
C SER A 418 -18.55 60.96 36.67
#